data_b176e9d77336d271718ad3700f8af134
#
_entry.id   b176e9d77336d271718ad3700f8af134
#
_cell.length_a   1.000
_cell.length_b   1.000
_cell.length_c   1.000
_cell.angle_alpha   90.00
_cell.angle_beta   90.00
_cell.angle_gamma   90.00
#
_symmetry.space_group_name_H-M   'P 1'
#
loop_
_entity.id
_entity.type
_entity.pdbx_description
1 polymer ?
#
loop_
_entity_poly.entity_id
_entity_poly.type
_entity_poly.pdbx_seq_one_letter_code
_entity_poly.pdbx_strand_id
1 'polypeptide(L)'
;MKTLITTLNSKFIHKSLSLRLLYVATKNYHNVDFCEYTIKEDLDKITNEIIAMNNQVVAFSVYIWNVELIKILCSKLKKENKELIIILGGPEVSYEIDYFLDNFDIDYVISGEGEIVFKQLLDCLENKQPIDIQGVSSKDNRDYRQSKPVDLSYIESLESPYLLKRDLADMSKRVLYFETSRGCPYQCQYCLSSLEKGLRFFSLDYLKKQINLLMKTDVKIIKLLDRSFNAKTEHALAILKYIFENYREGVQFQFEINGDVLDQRIIDYINDYAPESLLRFEIGIQSTYEPTNEIVKRYQDF
;
A
#
# COMPACT_ATOMS: atom_id res chain seq x y z
N MET A 1 5.59 1.12 24.03
CA MET A 1 6.48 0.07 23.43
C MET A 1 7.23 0.66 22.24
N LYS A 2 8.50 0.24 22.01
CA LYS A 2 9.22 0.62 20.79
C LYS A 2 8.88 -0.32 19.65
N THR A 3 8.38 0.20 18.56
CA THR A 3 7.84 -0.56 17.43
C THR A 3 8.55 -0.21 16.13
N LEU A 4 8.95 -1.21 15.39
CA LEU A 4 9.48 -1.09 14.03
C LEU A 4 8.44 -1.59 13.03
N ILE A 5 8.13 -0.77 12.00
CA ILE A 5 7.38 -1.20 10.83
C ILE A 5 8.38 -1.42 9.69
N THR A 6 8.31 -2.55 8.99
CA THR A 6 9.29 -2.84 7.93
C THR A 6 8.71 -3.68 6.80
N THR A 7 9.44 -3.75 5.71
CA THR A 7 9.16 -4.62 4.55
C THR A 7 10.43 -4.87 3.76
N LEU A 8 10.41 -5.89 2.89
CA LEU A 8 11.42 -6.12 1.87
C LEU A 8 10.84 -5.75 0.51
N ASN A 9 11.29 -4.66 -0.06
CA ASN A 9 10.90 -4.22 -1.41
C ASN A 9 11.55 -5.11 -2.47
N SER A 10 10.89 -5.31 -3.61
CA SER A 10 11.45 -6.06 -4.73
C SER A 10 12.70 -5.41 -5.32
N LYS A 11 12.79 -4.07 -5.28
CA LYS A 11 13.94 -3.27 -5.72
C LYS A 11 14.07 -2.02 -4.86
N PHE A 12 15.28 -1.47 -4.81
CA PHE A 12 15.59 -0.23 -4.09
C PHE A 12 14.74 0.97 -4.53
N ILE A 13 14.36 1.05 -5.79
CA ILE A 13 13.58 2.19 -6.31
C ILE A 13 12.17 2.31 -5.72
N HIS A 14 11.62 1.24 -5.12
CA HIS A 14 10.28 1.25 -4.54
C HIS A 14 10.30 1.79 -3.12
N LYS A 15 9.33 2.66 -2.81
CA LYS A 15 9.02 3.11 -1.47
C LYS A 15 7.66 2.57 -1.06
N SER A 16 7.58 1.84 0.04
CA SER A 16 6.31 1.29 0.51
C SER A 16 5.41 2.41 1.07
N LEU A 17 4.29 2.68 0.40
CA LEU A 17 3.30 3.63 0.88
C LEU A 17 2.63 3.11 2.17
N SER A 18 2.40 1.80 2.29
CA SER A 18 1.77 1.20 3.47
C SER A 18 2.55 1.49 4.76
N LEU A 19 3.89 1.39 4.73
CA LEU A 19 4.70 1.73 5.91
C LEU A 19 4.54 3.20 6.32
N ARG A 20 4.48 4.09 5.33
CA ARG A 20 4.34 5.53 5.56
C ARG A 20 2.97 5.89 6.12
N LEU A 21 1.92 5.25 5.61
CA LEU A 21 0.56 5.42 6.14
C LEU A 21 0.45 4.92 7.58
N LEU A 22 0.93 3.71 7.87
CA LEU A 22 0.97 3.18 9.24
C LEU A 22 1.78 4.08 10.17
N TYR A 23 2.93 4.58 9.71
CA TYR A 23 3.77 5.49 10.48
C TYR A 23 3.04 6.80 10.82
N VAL A 24 2.45 7.49 9.83
CA VAL A 24 1.75 8.76 10.11
C VAL A 24 0.49 8.57 10.95
N ALA A 25 -0.16 7.40 10.85
CA ALA A 25 -1.32 7.06 11.67
C ALA A 25 -0.97 6.78 13.15
N THR A 26 0.28 6.41 13.45
CA THR A 26 0.66 5.91 14.79
C THR A 26 1.70 6.75 15.52
N LYS A 27 2.61 7.44 14.82
CA LYS A 27 3.78 8.12 15.39
C LYS A 27 3.48 9.18 16.47
N ASN A 28 2.29 9.76 16.47
CA ASN A 28 1.89 10.76 17.46
C ASN A 28 1.36 10.14 18.77
N TYR A 29 1.12 8.83 18.79
CA TYR A 29 0.54 8.09 19.90
C TYR A 29 1.49 7.04 20.47
N HIS A 30 2.37 6.50 19.64
CA HIS A 30 3.27 5.40 19.96
C HIS A 30 4.70 5.71 19.52
N ASN A 31 5.67 5.06 20.16
CA ASN A 31 7.08 5.11 19.74
C ASN A 31 7.31 4.17 18.55
N VAL A 32 6.93 4.64 17.36
CA VAL A 32 6.99 3.89 16.11
C VAL A 32 8.02 4.51 15.17
N ASP A 33 8.82 3.66 14.55
CA ASP A 33 9.69 4.03 13.43
C ASP A 33 9.54 3.00 12.30
N PHE A 34 10.06 3.31 11.11
CA PHE A 34 10.06 2.37 10.01
C PHE A 34 11.39 2.33 9.25
N CYS A 35 11.71 1.19 8.67
CA CYS A 35 12.79 1.05 7.69
C CYS A 35 12.37 0.12 6.56
N GLU A 36 13.09 0.20 5.44
CA GLU A 36 12.84 -0.61 4.26
C GLU A 36 14.13 -1.33 3.88
N TYR A 37 13.99 -2.61 3.58
CA TYR A 37 15.03 -3.45 3.00
C TYR A 37 14.64 -3.86 1.58
N THR A 38 15.51 -4.59 0.91
CA THR A 38 15.19 -5.23 -0.37
C THR A 38 15.34 -6.74 -0.27
N ILE A 39 14.64 -7.47 -1.14
CA ILE A 39 14.74 -8.93 -1.22
C ILE A 39 16.14 -9.44 -1.62
N LYS A 40 17.05 -8.54 -1.99
CA LYS A 40 18.43 -8.87 -2.38
C LYS A 40 19.43 -8.74 -1.24
N GLU A 41 19.01 -8.19 -0.11
CA GLU A 41 19.88 -8.01 1.05
C GLU A 41 20.02 -9.30 1.85
N ASP A 42 21.14 -9.44 2.53
CA ASP A 42 21.43 -10.59 3.38
C ASP A 42 20.52 -10.62 4.60
N LEU A 43 19.85 -11.76 4.82
CA LEU A 43 18.87 -11.90 5.90
C LEU A 43 19.51 -11.91 7.29
N ASP A 44 20.77 -12.38 7.44
CA ASP A 44 21.46 -12.33 8.71
C ASP A 44 21.83 -10.90 9.07
N LYS A 45 22.24 -10.12 8.08
CA LYS A 45 22.47 -8.67 8.25
C LYS A 45 21.18 -7.98 8.68
N ILE A 46 20.06 -8.20 7.98
CA ILE A 46 18.75 -7.61 8.33
C ILE A 46 18.35 -8.02 9.76
N THR A 47 18.50 -9.30 10.12
CA THR A 47 18.17 -9.78 11.46
C THR A 47 18.99 -9.05 12.53
N ASN A 48 20.31 -8.96 12.34
CA ASN A 48 21.20 -8.29 13.28
C ASN A 48 20.86 -6.79 13.43
N GLU A 49 20.55 -6.12 12.34
CA GLU A 49 20.14 -4.71 12.36
C GLU A 49 18.82 -4.52 13.13
N ILE A 50 17.81 -5.35 12.88
CA ILE A 50 16.52 -5.27 13.58
C ILE A 50 16.68 -5.53 15.07
N ILE A 51 17.47 -6.55 15.45
CA ILE A 51 17.75 -6.86 16.87
C ILE A 51 18.51 -5.72 17.54
N ALA A 52 19.52 -5.15 16.87
CA ALA A 52 20.29 -4.02 17.40
C ALA A 52 19.44 -2.77 17.66
N MET A 53 18.33 -2.58 16.94
CA MET A 53 17.38 -1.51 17.19
C MET A 53 16.64 -1.65 18.53
N ASN A 54 16.67 -2.81 19.16
CA ASN A 54 16.03 -3.09 20.45
C ASN A 54 14.53 -2.72 20.47
N ASN A 55 13.78 -3.17 19.46
CA ASN A 55 12.34 -3.03 19.39
C ASN A 55 11.64 -4.14 20.19
N GLN A 56 10.45 -3.83 20.73
CA GLN A 56 9.57 -4.80 21.40
C GLN A 56 8.56 -5.40 20.43
N VAL A 57 8.26 -4.65 19.36
CA VAL A 57 7.34 -5.05 18.27
C VAL A 57 8.02 -4.84 16.94
N VAL A 58 7.89 -5.81 16.03
CA VAL A 58 8.26 -5.69 14.62
C VAL A 58 7.06 -6.07 13.77
N ALA A 59 6.60 -5.13 12.93
CA ALA A 59 5.48 -5.33 12.03
C ALA A 59 5.97 -5.38 10.58
N PHE A 60 5.64 -6.46 9.87
CA PHE A 60 6.00 -6.64 8.48
C PHE A 60 4.83 -6.38 7.54
N SER A 61 5.07 -5.61 6.48
CA SER A 61 4.16 -5.53 5.33
C SER A 61 4.53 -6.63 4.32
N VAL A 62 3.60 -7.58 4.13
CA VAL A 62 3.82 -8.84 3.41
C VAL A 62 3.15 -8.82 2.03
N TYR A 63 3.92 -9.17 1.03
CA TYR A 63 3.53 -9.25 -0.37
C TYR A 63 4.06 -10.55 -0.99
N ILE A 64 3.49 -10.97 -2.11
CA ILE A 64 3.86 -12.20 -2.81
C ILE A 64 5.37 -12.32 -3.12
N TRP A 65 6.08 -11.19 -3.32
CA TRP A 65 7.52 -11.22 -3.63
C TRP A 65 8.42 -11.34 -2.40
N ASN A 66 7.91 -11.15 -1.18
CA ASN A 66 8.74 -11.15 0.02
C ASN A 66 8.30 -12.17 1.09
N VAL A 67 7.17 -12.83 0.91
CA VAL A 67 6.57 -13.72 1.93
C VAL A 67 7.52 -14.80 2.42
N GLU A 68 8.22 -15.50 1.54
CA GLU A 68 9.14 -16.57 1.92
C GLU A 68 10.36 -16.03 2.71
N LEU A 69 10.87 -14.87 2.34
CA LEU A 69 11.98 -14.24 3.05
C LEU A 69 11.54 -13.72 4.43
N ILE A 70 10.32 -13.19 4.53
CA ILE A 70 9.75 -12.75 5.81
C ILE A 70 9.54 -13.95 6.73
N LYS A 71 9.12 -15.12 6.22
CA LYS A 71 9.04 -16.36 7.00
C LYS A 71 10.36 -16.68 7.67
N ILE A 72 11.46 -16.66 6.89
CA ILE A 72 12.80 -16.93 7.41
C ILE A 72 13.21 -15.87 8.44
N LEU A 73 12.92 -14.58 8.18
CA LEU A 73 13.23 -13.50 9.13
C LEU A 73 12.47 -13.64 10.44
N CYS A 74 11.20 -14.00 10.42
CA CYS A 74 10.41 -14.24 11.65
C CYS A 74 11.07 -15.31 12.52
N SER A 75 11.44 -16.45 11.94
CA SER A 75 12.13 -17.52 12.66
C SER A 75 13.48 -17.08 13.23
N LYS A 76 14.29 -16.34 12.42
CA LYS A 76 15.58 -15.80 12.90
C LYS A 76 15.38 -14.82 14.05
N LEU A 77 14.45 -13.88 13.93
CA LEU A 77 14.15 -12.88 14.96
C LEU A 77 13.65 -13.52 16.27
N LYS A 78 12.74 -14.50 16.17
CA LYS A 78 12.25 -15.24 17.35
C LYS A 78 13.32 -16.11 18.01
N LYS A 79 14.28 -16.61 17.24
CA LYS A 79 15.44 -17.34 17.79
C LYS A 79 16.34 -16.43 18.63
N GLU A 80 16.59 -15.20 18.16
CA GLU A 80 17.39 -14.19 18.87
C GLU A 80 16.64 -13.58 20.07
N ASN A 81 15.34 -13.35 19.92
CA ASN A 81 14.49 -12.78 20.97
C ASN A 81 13.08 -13.39 20.96
N LYS A 82 12.82 -14.32 21.84
CA LYS A 82 11.53 -15.01 21.98
C LYS A 82 10.39 -14.08 22.40
N GLU A 83 10.69 -13.01 23.12
CA GLU A 83 9.71 -12.04 23.62
C GLU A 83 9.36 -10.98 22.58
N LEU A 84 10.07 -10.95 21.44
CA LEU A 84 9.78 -10.02 20.37
C LEU A 84 8.40 -10.30 19.78
N ILE A 85 7.51 -9.32 19.81
CA ILE A 85 6.19 -9.42 19.19
C ILE A 85 6.32 -9.19 17.68
N ILE A 86 5.88 -10.15 16.88
CA ILE A 86 5.90 -10.07 15.41
C ILE A 86 4.47 -10.01 14.88
N ILE A 87 4.20 -8.96 14.10
CA ILE A 87 2.90 -8.70 13.47
C ILE A 87 3.07 -8.77 11.96
N LEU A 88 2.21 -9.51 11.27
CA LEU A 88 2.13 -9.48 9.82
C LEU A 88 0.88 -8.73 9.36
N GLY A 89 1.00 -7.96 8.29
CA GLY A 89 -0.10 -7.32 7.59
C GLY A 89 0.19 -7.23 6.10
N GLY A 90 -0.79 -6.83 5.31
CA GLY A 90 -0.65 -6.69 3.86
C GLY A 90 -1.46 -7.70 3.06
N PRO A 91 -1.48 -7.57 1.73
CA PRO A 91 -2.40 -8.33 0.88
C PRO A 91 -2.17 -9.84 0.91
N GLU A 92 -0.93 -10.29 1.09
CA GLU A 92 -0.60 -11.71 1.07
C GLU A 92 -1.13 -12.46 2.28
N VAL A 93 -1.18 -11.82 3.45
CA VAL A 93 -1.61 -12.48 4.70
C VAL A 93 -3.11 -12.34 4.97
N SER A 94 -3.79 -11.43 4.27
CA SER A 94 -5.16 -11.04 4.60
C SER A 94 -6.22 -12.12 4.38
N TYR A 95 -5.92 -13.17 3.60
CA TYR A 95 -6.89 -14.19 3.22
C TYR A 95 -6.49 -15.61 3.64
N GLU A 96 -5.25 -15.83 4.07
CA GLU A 96 -4.69 -17.14 4.43
C GLU A 96 -4.24 -17.16 5.92
N ILE A 97 -5.07 -16.62 6.81
CA ILE A 97 -4.75 -16.38 8.23
C ILE A 97 -4.21 -17.63 8.92
N ASP A 98 -4.88 -18.79 8.74
CA ASP A 98 -4.48 -20.05 9.36
C ASP A 98 -3.09 -20.48 8.89
N TYR A 99 -2.83 -20.39 7.58
CA TYR A 99 -1.53 -20.73 7.04
C TYR A 99 -0.40 -19.93 7.69
N PHE A 100 -0.59 -18.62 7.85
CA PHE A 100 0.44 -17.77 8.44
C PHE A 100 0.61 -18.01 9.95
N LEU A 101 -0.47 -18.11 10.71
CA LEU A 101 -0.40 -18.36 12.15
C LEU A 101 0.16 -19.75 12.49
N ASP A 102 -0.07 -20.75 11.63
CA ASP A 102 0.37 -22.13 11.88
C ASP A 102 1.79 -22.41 11.38
N ASN A 103 2.27 -21.68 10.36
CA ASN A 103 3.54 -21.96 9.71
C ASN A 103 4.61 -20.88 9.87
N PHE A 104 4.28 -19.74 10.50
CA PHE A 104 5.24 -18.66 10.78
C PHE A 104 5.42 -18.47 12.29
N ASP A 105 6.61 -18.06 12.70
CA ASP A 105 6.91 -17.69 14.08
C ASP A 105 6.46 -16.25 14.35
N ILE A 106 5.16 -16.05 14.47
CA ILE A 106 4.51 -14.75 14.63
C ILE A 106 3.47 -14.75 15.75
N ASP A 107 3.06 -13.56 16.18
CA ASP A 107 2.07 -13.39 17.23
C ASP A 107 0.72 -12.94 16.69
N TYR A 108 0.71 -12.02 15.69
CA TYR A 108 -0.53 -11.45 15.16
C TYR A 108 -0.51 -11.32 13.63
N VAL A 109 -1.70 -11.45 13.05
CA VAL A 109 -1.99 -11.10 11.65
C VAL A 109 -3.05 -10.01 11.62
N ILE A 110 -2.80 -8.96 10.84
CA ILE A 110 -3.79 -7.92 10.52
C ILE A 110 -4.28 -8.13 9.10
N SER A 111 -5.60 -8.35 8.95
CA SER A 111 -6.28 -8.56 7.67
C SER A 111 -7.04 -7.30 7.24
N GLY A 112 -6.83 -6.83 6.00
CA GLY A 112 -7.44 -5.63 5.45
C GLY A 112 -6.63 -4.36 5.69
N GLU A 113 -7.30 -3.19 5.72
CA GLU A 113 -6.65 -1.89 5.89
C GLU A 113 -6.16 -1.71 7.34
N GLY A 114 -4.90 -1.36 7.49
CA GLY A 114 -4.18 -1.43 8.77
C GLY A 114 -4.13 -0.13 9.56
N GLU A 115 -4.40 1.05 8.98
CA GLU A 115 -4.06 2.34 9.57
C GLU A 115 -4.72 2.58 10.94
N ILE A 116 -5.96 2.15 11.12
CA ILE A 116 -6.68 2.26 12.41
C ILE A 116 -6.41 1.04 13.28
N VAL A 117 -6.51 -0.15 12.70
CA VAL A 117 -6.42 -1.43 13.41
C VAL A 117 -5.03 -1.63 14.02
N PHE A 118 -3.96 -1.26 13.32
CA PHE A 118 -2.60 -1.34 13.84
C PHE A 118 -2.41 -0.44 15.07
N LYS A 119 -2.94 0.79 15.02
CA LYS A 119 -2.93 1.67 16.19
C LYS A 119 -3.66 1.05 17.39
N GLN A 120 -4.87 0.52 17.16
CA GLN A 120 -5.66 -0.13 18.21
C GLN A 120 -4.94 -1.35 18.80
N LEU A 121 -4.26 -2.15 17.97
CA LEU A 121 -3.47 -3.28 18.43
C LEU A 121 -2.31 -2.82 19.33
N LEU A 122 -1.60 -1.77 18.93
CA LEU A 122 -0.53 -1.20 19.76
C LEU A 122 -1.07 -0.65 21.09
N ASP A 123 -2.24 0.02 21.09
CA ASP A 123 -2.92 0.48 22.29
C ASP A 123 -3.19 -0.69 23.25
N CYS A 124 -3.74 -1.81 22.75
CA CYS A 124 -4.03 -3.00 23.56
C CYS A 124 -2.74 -3.63 24.12
N LEU A 125 -1.70 -3.76 23.30
CA LEU A 125 -0.42 -4.35 23.71
C LEU A 125 0.29 -3.51 24.79
N GLU A 126 0.31 -2.17 24.64
CA GLU A 126 0.92 -1.27 25.63
C GLU A 126 0.17 -1.27 26.95
N ASN A 127 -1.15 -1.31 26.92
CA ASN A 127 -2.00 -1.26 28.10
C ASN A 127 -2.32 -2.66 28.66
N LYS A 128 -1.79 -3.73 28.07
CA LYS A 128 -2.05 -5.14 28.43
C LYS A 128 -3.55 -5.46 28.49
N GLN A 129 -4.29 -4.92 27.51
CA GLN A 129 -5.73 -5.13 27.38
C GLN A 129 -6.01 -6.36 26.50
N PRO A 130 -7.16 -7.03 26.67
CA PRO A 130 -7.60 -8.08 25.76
C PRO A 130 -7.71 -7.54 24.31
N ILE A 131 -7.26 -8.35 23.35
CA ILE A 131 -7.30 -8.02 21.95
C ILE A 131 -8.59 -8.62 21.36
N ASP A 132 -9.60 -7.77 21.16
CA ASP A 132 -10.85 -8.10 20.46
C ASP A 132 -11.09 -7.00 19.40
N ILE A 133 -10.28 -7.07 18.34
CA ILE A 133 -10.27 -6.08 17.26
C ILE A 133 -10.58 -6.79 15.96
N GLN A 134 -11.65 -6.39 15.27
CA GLN A 134 -12.01 -6.96 13.98
C GLN A 134 -10.84 -6.83 12.98
N GLY A 135 -10.45 -7.95 12.38
CA GLY A 135 -9.34 -8.04 11.46
C GLY A 135 -7.99 -8.32 12.11
N VAL A 136 -7.94 -8.52 13.43
CA VAL A 136 -6.73 -8.96 14.14
C VAL A 136 -6.89 -10.41 14.58
N SER A 137 -5.95 -11.25 14.18
CA SER A 137 -5.90 -12.67 14.57
C SER A 137 -4.61 -13.01 15.28
N SER A 138 -4.70 -13.96 16.22
CA SER A 138 -3.58 -14.64 16.89
C SER A 138 -3.81 -16.15 16.89
N LYS A 139 -2.86 -16.93 17.40
CA LYS A 139 -3.02 -18.40 17.53
C LYS A 139 -4.22 -18.77 18.42
N ASP A 140 -4.48 -17.97 19.44
CA ASP A 140 -5.57 -18.22 20.41
C ASP A 140 -6.91 -17.59 20.03
N ASN A 141 -6.90 -16.58 19.19
CA ASN A 141 -8.11 -15.87 18.74
C ASN A 141 -8.02 -15.55 17.23
N ARG A 142 -8.73 -16.32 16.41
CA ARG A 142 -8.74 -16.18 14.95
C ARG A 142 -9.98 -15.42 14.49
N ASP A 143 -9.77 -14.24 13.93
CA ASP A 143 -10.81 -13.44 13.29
C ASP A 143 -10.63 -13.44 11.77
N TYR A 144 -11.48 -14.18 11.07
CA TYR A 144 -11.44 -14.28 9.60
C TYR A 144 -12.07 -13.09 8.88
N ARG A 145 -12.59 -12.12 9.63
CA ARG A 145 -13.13 -10.90 9.04
C ARG A 145 -11.99 -9.94 8.67
N GLN A 146 -12.17 -9.25 7.58
CA GLN A 146 -11.32 -8.11 7.26
C GLN A 146 -11.56 -6.96 8.25
N SER A 147 -10.55 -6.15 8.50
CA SER A 147 -10.74 -4.86 9.17
C SER A 147 -11.76 -4.01 8.40
N LYS A 148 -12.46 -3.13 9.10
CA LYS A 148 -13.37 -2.21 8.43
C LYS A 148 -12.57 -1.29 7.49
N PRO A 149 -13.06 -1.03 6.27
CA PRO A 149 -12.45 -0.04 5.40
C PRO A 149 -12.30 1.31 6.10
N VAL A 150 -11.11 1.89 6.01
CA VAL A 150 -10.81 3.18 6.65
C VAL A 150 -11.57 4.30 5.94
N ASP A 151 -12.19 5.19 6.70
CA ASP A 151 -12.73 6.43 6.12
C ASP A 151 -11.57 7.26 5.57
N LEU A 152 -11.59 7.57 4.28
CA LEU A 152 -10.51 8.31 3.65
C LEU A 152 -10.31 9.71 4.23
N SER A 153 -11.36 10.31 4.80
CA SER A 153 -11.25 11.58 5.52
C SER A 153 -10.30 11.50 6.73
N TYR A 154 -10.21 10.32 7.37
CA TYR A 154 -9.20 10.09 8.40
C TYR A 154 -7.78 10.17 7.84
N ILE A 155 -7.52 9.50 6.70
CA ILE A 155 -6.21 9.57 6.04
C ILE A 155 -5.89 11.01 5.61
N GLU A 156 -6.87 11.75 5.07
CA GLU A 156 -6.74 13.14 4.66
C GLU A 156 -6.37 14.09 5.83
N SER A 157 -6.79 13.72 7.05
CA SER A 157 -6.51 14.49 8.26
C SER A 157 -5.09 14.28 8.82
N LEU A 158 -4.40 13.22 8.38
CA LEU A 158 -3.04 12.90 8.82
C LEU A 158 -2.00 13.80 8.15
N GLU A 159 -0.78 13.80 8.71
CA GLU A 159 0.38 14.32 8.00
C GLU A 159 0.56 13.57 6.67
N SER A 160 1.02 14.28 5.65
CA SER A 160 1.24 13.68 4.33
C SER A 160 2.21 12.49 4.39
N PRO A 161 1.78 11.29 3.98
CA PRO A 161 2.67 10.14 3.92
C PRO A 161 3.69 10.24 2.78
N TYR A 162 3.49 11.18 1.85
CA TYR A 162 4.31 11.36 0.66
C TYR A 162 5.52 12.27 0.87
N LEU A 163 5.54 13.05 1.95
CA LEU A 163 6.50 14.14 2.17
C LEU A 163 7.24 14.03 3.50
N LEU A 164 7.48 12.80 3.96
CA LEU A 164 8.25 12.60 5.18
C LEU A 164 9.68 13.12 5.00
N LYS A 165 10.17 13.88 5.98
CA LYS A 165 11.49 14.53 5.93
C LYS A 165 12.61 13.56 5.56
N ARG A 166 12.54 12.32 6.06
CA ARG A 166 13.52 11.26 5.76
C ARG A 166 13.54 10.81 4.30
N ASP A 167 12.42 10.99 3.56
CA ASP A 167 12.28 10.56 2.18
C ASP A 167 12.73 11.60 1.17
N LEU A 168 12.84 12.87 1.57
CA LEU A 168 13.15 13.96 0.65
C LEU A 168 14.55 13.83 0.03
N ALA A 169 15.51 13.29 0.77
CA ALA A 169 16.91 13.21 0.34
C ALA A 169 17.15 12.27 -0.87
N ASP A 170 16.28 11.29 -1.10
CA ASP A 170 16.43 10.31 -2.18
C ASP A 170 15.21 10.24 -3.12
N MET A 171 14.32 11.21 -3.05
CA MET A 171 13.05 11.22 -3.77
C MET A 171 13.23 11.15 -5.28
N SER A 172 14.25 11.81 -5.83
CA SER A 172 14.57 11.78 -7.27
C SER A 172 15.07 10.42 -7.79
N LYS A 173 15.46 9.51 -6.87
CA LYS A 173 16.00 8.17 -7.19
C LYS A 173 14.96 7.07 -6.98
N ARG A 174 13.77 7.42 -6.52
CA ARG A 174 12.73 6.49 -6.10
C ARG A 174 11.43 6.72 -6.86
N VAL A 175 10.62 5.67 -6.96
CA VAL A 175 9.22 5.77 -7.39
C VAL A 175 8.37 6.15 -6.19
N LEU A 176 7.65 7.25 -6.29
CA LEU A 176 6.67 7.63 -5.29
C LEU A 176 5.32 6.99 -5.67
N TYR A 177 4.76 6.26 -4.72
CA TYR A 177 3.43 5.68 -4.87
C TYR A 177 2.37 6.64 -4.32
N PHE A 178 1.30 6.85 -5.09
CA PHE A 178 0.24 7.80 -4.79
C PHE A 178 -1.13 7.16 -4.96
N GLU A 179 -2.06 7.45 -4.07
CA GLU A 179 -3.44 6.95 -4.15
C GLU A 179 -4.40 8.10 -4.44
N THR A 180 -5.31 7.93 -5.42
CA THR A 180 -6.46 8.83 -5.62
C THR A 180 -7.77 8.15 -5.26
N SER A 181 -7.76 6.81 -5.19
CA SER A 181 -8.88 5.99 -4.78
C SER A 181 -8.42 4.68 -4.14
N ARG A 182 -9.32 4.00 -3.42
CA ARG A 182 -9.13 2.64 -2.89
C ARG A 182 -10.27 1.74 -3.29
N GLY A 183 -9.94 0.47 -3.56
CA GLY A 183 -10.87 -0.55 -4.04
C GLY A 183 -10.93 -0.63 -5.55
N CYS A 184 -11.76 -1.54 -6.05
CA CYS A 184 -11.98 -1.76 -7.47
C CYS A 184 -13.45 -2.10 -7.72
N PRO A 185 -14.10 -1.55 -8.77
CA PRO A 185 -15.49 -1.87 -9.08
C PRO A 185 -15.65 -3.22 -9.81
N TYR A 186 -14.54 -3.82 -10.27
CA TYR A 186 -14.55 -5.05 -11.07
C TYR A 186 -14.36 -6.29 -10.21
N GLN A 187 -14.81 -7.44 -10.72
CA GLN A 187 -14.78 -8.73 -10.03
C GLN A 187 -13.96 -9.79 -10.79
N CYS A 188 -12.84 -9.39 -11.39
CA CYS A 188 -11.99 -10.29 -12.14
C CYS A 188 -11.48 -11.42 -11.22
N GLN A 189 -11.72 -12.69 -11.59
CA GLN A 189 -11.48 -13.85 -10.72
C GLN A 189 -10.01 -14.11 -10.38
N TYR A 190 -9.08 -13.60 -11.19
CA TYR A 190 -7.64 -13.72 -10.97
C TYR A 190 -7.06 -12.59 -10.12
N CYS A 191 -7.87 -11.57 -9.78
CA CYS A 191 -7.38 -10.35 -9.15
C CYS A 191 -7.76 -10.27 -7.67
N LEU A 192 -6.77 -10.12 -6.80
CA LEU A 192 -6.99 -9.97 -5.36
C LEU A 192 -7.91 -8.78 -5.03
N SER A 193 -7.82 -7.69 -5.82
CA SER A 193 -8.65 -6.49 -5.61
C SER A 193 -10.15 -6.73 -5.85
N SER A 194 -10.55 -7.86 -6.45
CA SER A 194 -11.95 -8.24 -6.60
C SER A 194 -12.60 -8.68 -5.27
N LEU A 195 -11.80 -8.99 -4.27
CA LEU A 195 -12.25 -9.37 -2.92
C LEU A 195 -12.59 -8.14 -2.07
N GLU A 196 -12.05 -6.97 -2.41
CA GLU A 196 -12.38 -5.69 -1.78
C GLU A 196 -13.61 -5.09 -2.47
N LYS A 197 -14.69 -4.90 -1.71
CA LYS A 197 -15.93 -4.36 -2.27
C LYS A 197 -15.96 -2.82 -2.20
N GLY A 198 -16.36 -2.23 -3.32
CA GLY A 198 -16.60 -0.80 -3.41
C GLY A 198 -15.37 0.00 -3.86
N LEU A 199 -15.64 1.20 -4.33
CA LEU A 199 -14.62 2.16 -4.78
C LEU A 199 -14.83 3.45 -3.99
N ARG A 200 -13.79 3.91 -3.30
CA ARG A 200 -13.78 5.10 -2.47
C ARG A 200 -12.75 6.07 -3.01
N PHE A 201 -13.08 7.35 -3.08
CA PHE A 201 -12.22 8.39 -3.63
C PHE A 201 -11.75 9.34 -2.53
N PHE A 202 -10.49 9.73 -2.59
CA PHE A 202 -9.99 10.87 -1.85
C PHE A 202 -10.62 12.17 -2.37
N SER A 203 -10.77 13.17 -1.51
CA SER A 203 -11.27 14.47 -1.93
C SER A 203 -10.34 15.16 -2.92
N LEU A 204 -10.91 15.85 -3.90
CA LEU A 204 -10.11 16.57 -4.88
C LEU A 204 -9.23 17.65 -4.23
N ASP A 205 -9.70 18.26 -3.15
CA ASP A 205 -8.92 19.27 -2.43
C ASP A 205 -7.68 18.68 -1.77
N TYR A 206 -7.81 17.50 -1.15
CA TYR A 206 -6.67 16.76 -0.61
C TYR A 206 -5.68 16.40 -1.72
N LEU A 207 -6.16 15.81 -2.83
CA LEU A 207 -5.32 15.39 -3.94
C LEU A 207 -4.56 16.57 -4.56
N LYS A 208 -5.25 17.67 -4.82
CA LYS A 208 -4.64 18.92 -5.33
C LYS A 208 -3.55 19.45 -4.39
N LYS A 209 -3.84 19.45 -3.08
CA LYS A 209 -2.85 19.85 -2.07
C LYS A 209 -1.61 18.96 -2.12
N GLN A 210 -1.79 17.62 -2.18
CA GLN A 210 -0.66 16.69 -2.24
C GLN A 210 0.15 16.86 -3.54
N ILE A 211 -0.51 16.95 -4.69
CA ILE A 211 0.16 17.18 -5.99
C ILE A 211 0.98 18.46 -5.94
N ASN A 212 0.41 19.57 -5.48
CA ASN A 212 1.14 20.85 -5.35
C ASN A 212 2.38 20.74 -4.47
N LEU A 213 2.30 20.00 -3.38
CA LEU A 213 3.45 19.80 -2.50
C LEU A 213 4.52 18.93 -3.17
N LEU A 214 4.11 17.89 -3.90
CA LEU A 214 5.02 17.01 -4.64
C LEU A 214 5.73 17.75 -5.78
N MET A 215 5.05 18.66 -6.47
CA MET A 215 5.66 19.46 -7.52
C MET A 215 6.75 20.43 -7.01
N LYS A 216 6.83 20.68 -5.70
CA LYS A 216 7.91 21.47 -5.07
C LYS A 216 9.12 20.62 -4.68
N THR A 217 9.07 19.29 -4.89
CA THR A 217 10.17 18.37 -4.61
C THR A 217 10.89 17.99 -5.89
N ASP A 218 11.94 17.18 -5.79
CA ASP A 218 12.68 16.64 -6.92
C ASP A 218 12.17 15.26 -7.40
N VAL A 219 10.96 14.83 -7.00
CA VAL A 219 10.33 13.60 -7.45
C VAL A 219 10.28 13.54 -8.99
N LYS A 220 10.62 12.38 -9.55
CA LYS A 220 10.64 12.17 -11.01
C LYS A 220 9.52 11.24 -11.48
N ILE A 221 9.17 10.26 -10.68
CA ILE A 221 8.15 9.27 -11.05
C ILE A 221 7.13 9.18 -9.91
N ILE A 222 5.88 9.44 -10.25
CA ILE A 222 4.72 9.24 -9.37
C ILE A 222 3.86 8.15 -10.01
N LYS A 223 3.79 6.97 -9.35
CA LYS A 223 2.94 5.87 -9.80
C LYS A 223 1.67 5.85 -8.95
N LEU A 224 0.52 5.96 -9.61
CA LEU A 224 -0.77 5.81 -8.96
C LEU A 224 -1.00 4.32 -8.64
N LEU A 225 -1.55 4.05 -7.45
CA LEU A 225 -1.91 2.72 -6.98
C LEU A 225 -3.37 2.37 -7.24
N ASP A 226 -4.12 3.29 -7.83
CA ASP A 226 -5.50 3.09 -8.24
C ASP A 226 -5.62 1.87 -9.15
N ARG A 227 -6.47 0.91 -8.79
CA ARG A 227 -6.64 -0.34 -9.55
C ARG A 227 -7.29 -0.14 -10.93
N SER A 228 -7.94 0.99 -11.11
CA SER A 228 -8.50 1.46 -12.38
C SER A 228 -8.75 2.96 -12.24
N PHE A 229 -7.78 3.77 -12.59
CA PHE A 229 -7.82 5.21 -12.43
C PHE A 229 -9.03 5.85 -13.14
N ASN A 230 -9.41 5.30 -14.29
CA ASN A 230 -10.52 5.77 -15.10
C ASN A 230 -11.88 5.16 -14.74
N ALA A 231 -12.02 4.47 -13.61
CA ALA A 231 -13.27 3.87 -13.17
C ALA A 231 -14.40 4.92 -12.92
N LYS A 232 -14.03 6.18 -12.71
CA LYS A 232 -14.96 7.32 -12.63
C LYS A 232 -14.41 8.47 -13.47
N THR A 233 -14.98 8.67 -14.65
CA THR A 233 -14.52 9.64 -15.65
C THR A 233 -14.34 11.05 -15.09
N GLU A 234 -15.34 11.57 -14.35
CA GLU A 234 -15.28 12.94 -13.82
C GLU A 234 -14.13 13.14 -12.84
N HIS A 235 -13.85 12.12 -12.00
CA HIS A 235 -12.73 12.14 -11.06
C HIS A 235 -11.39 12.13 -11.81
N ALA A 236 -11.25 11.22 -12.77
CA ALA A 236 -10.05 11.11 -13.59
C ALA A 236 -9.76 12.40 -14.36
N LEU A 237 -10.77 12.98 -15.01
CA LEU A 237 -10.63 14.26 -15.72
C LEU A 237 -10.23 15.41 -14.79
N ALA A 238 -10.83 15.49 -13.60
CA ALA A 238 -10.49 16.54 -12.65
C ALA A 238 -9.03 16.47 -12.21
N ILE A 239 -8.50 15.25 -12.01
CA ILE A 239 -7.10 15.02 -11.63
C ILE A 239 -6.16 15.32 -12.81
N LEU A 240 -6.46 14.82 -14.02
CA LEU A 240 -5.65 15.08 -15.22
C LEU A 240 -5.55 16.58 -15.52
N LYS A 241 -6.69 17.28 -15.48
CA LYS A 241 -6.71 18.74 -15.66
C LYS A 241 -5.78 19.43 -14.67
N TYR A 242 -5.90 19.06 -13.40
CA TYR A 242 -5.09 19.67 -12.36
C TYR A 242 -3.60 19.35 -12.53
N ILE A 243 -3.24 18.12 -12.89
CA ILE A 243 -1.86 17.73 -13.17
C ILE A 243 -1.31 18.55 -14.34
N PHE A 244 -2.05 18.67 -15.47
CA PHE A 244 -1.59 19.41 -16.66
C PHE A 244 -1.38 20.90 -16.40
N GLU A 245 -2.20 21.49 -15.54
CA GLU A 245 -2.07 22.90 -15.16
C GLU A 245 -0.92 23.19 -14.18
N ASN A 246 -0.48 22.16 -13.42
CA ASN A 246 0.42 22.35 -12.28
C ASN A 246 1.66 21.45 -12.29
N TYR A 247 1.92 20.69 -13.35
CA TYR A 247 3.07 19.78 -13.37
C TYR A 247 4.41 20.54 -13.41
N ARG A 248 5.44 19.86 -12.97
CA ARG A 248 6.83 20.31 -13.10
C ARG A 248 7.51 19.52 -14.22
N GLU A 249 8.28 20.19 -15.05
CA GLU A 249 9.08 19.55 -16.09
C GLU A 249 9.97 18.44 -15.53
N GLY A 250 10.05 17.33 -16.24
CA GLY A 250 10.82 16.15 -15.84
C GLY A 250 10.15 15.24 -14.81
N VAL A 251 8.87 15.49 -14.46
CA VAL A 251 8.05 14.54 -13.70
C VAL A 251 7.22 13.68 -14.65
N GLN A 252 7.02 12.41 -14.28
CA GLN A 252 6.14 11.47 -14.98
C GLN A 252 5.11 10.89 -14.02
N PHE A 253 3.85 10.88 -14.44
CA PHE A 253 2.76 10.18 -13.76
C PHE A 253 2.44 8.87 -14.46
N GLN A 254 2.36 7.77 -13.70
CA GLN A 254 2.05 6.44 -14.21
C GLN A 254 0.70 5.99 -13.66
N PHE A 255 -0.18 5.53 -14.54
CA PHE A 255 -1.56 5.16 -14.23
C PHE A 255 -1.86 3.73 -14.68
N GLU A 256 -2.59 2.97 -13.85
CA GLU A 256 -3.25 1.73 -14.29
C GLU A 256 -4.67 2.07 -14.73
N ILE A 257 -5.03 1.74 -15.97
CA ILE A 257 -6.34 2.03 -16.54
C ILE A 257 -7.00 0.77 -17.11
N ASN A 258 -8.32 0.79 -17.14
CA ASN A 258 -9.10 -0.21 -17.85
C ASN A 258 -9.50 0.36 -19.24
N GLY A 259 -9.05 -0.32 -20.30
CA GLY A 259 -9.27 0.15 -21.67
C GLY A 259 -10.74 0.23 -22.07
N ASP A 260 -11.56 -0.74 -21.62
CA ASP A 260 -12.97 -0.83 -22.02
C ASP A 260 -13.87 0.29 -21.52
N VAL A 261 -13.50 0.89 -20.40
CA VAL A 261 -14.26 1.98 -19.79
C VAL A 261 -13.56 3.32 -19.97
N LEU A 262 -12.65 3.40 -20.92
CA LEU A 262 -11.95 4.65 -21.22
C LEU A 262 -12.87 5.58 -22.01
N ASP A 263 -13.38 6.59 -21.32
CA ASP A 263 -14.29 7.59 -21.89
C ASP A 263 -13.58 8.44 -22.95
N GLN A 264 -14.23 8.67 -24.08
CA GLN A 264 -13.71 9.46 -25.19
C GLN A 264 -13.26 10.87 -24.74
N ARG A 265 -13.93 11.46 -23.77
CA ARG A 265 -13.56 12.78 -23.21
C ARG A 265 -12.18 12.77 -22.55
N ILE A 266 -11.76 11.64 -21.95
CA ILE A 266 -10.41 11.50 -21.38
C ILE A 266 -9.40 11.43 -22.52
N ILE A 267 -9.68 10.65 -23.57
CA ILE A 267 -8.81 10.51 -24.76
C ILE A 267 -8.62 11.86 -25.43
N ASP A 268 -9.71 12.56 -25.72
CA ASP A 268 -9.69 13.87 -26.39
C ASP A 268 -8.89 14.87 -25.55
N TYR A 269 -9.14 14.92 -24.23
CA TYR A 269 -8.43 15.83 -23.35
C TYR A 269 -6.92 15.54 -23.29
N ILE A 270 -6.52 14.26 -23.26
CA ILE A 270 -5.11 13.88 -23.29
C ILE A 270 -4.47 14.27 -24.62
N ASN A 271 -5.13 13.99 -25.74
CA ASN A 271 -4.62 14.32 -27.08
C ASN A 271 -4.43 15.82 -27.29
N ASP A 272 -5.35 16.64 -26.77
CA ASP A 272 -5.32 18.07 -26.93
C ASP A 272 -4.34 18.80 -26.02
N TYR A 273 -4.13 18.28 -24.80
CA TYR A 273 -3.48 19.04 -23.72
C TYR A 273 -2.34 18.34 -23.01
N ALA A 274 -2.11 17.02 -23.22
CA ALA A 274 -1.09 16.33 -22.45
C ALA A 274 0.32 16.77 -22.84
N PRO A 275 1.12 17.26 -21.87
CA PRO A 275 2.53 17.52 -22.11
C PRO A 275 3.28 16.25 -22.48
N GLU A 276 4.26 16.39 -23.36
CA GLU A 276 5.10 15.25 -23.78
C GLU A 276 5.78 14.58 -22.58
N SER A 277 5.79 13.26 -22.57
CA SER A 277 6.42 12.41 -21.53
C SER A 277 5.86 12.53 -20.12
N LEU A 278 4.81 13.34 -19.89
CA LEU A 278 4.21 13.50 -18.56
C LEU A 278 3.45 12.24 -18.10
N LEU A 279 2.77 11.56 -19.04
CA LEU A 279 1.91 10.43 -18.73
C LEU A 279 2.49 9.10 -19.20
N ARG A 280 2.28 8.07 -18.42
CA ARG A 280 2.47 6.67 -18.80
C ARG A 280 1.26 5.86 -18.34
N PHE A 281 0.69 5.07 -19.25
CA PHE A 281 -0.42 4.18 -18.95
C PHE A 281 0.01 2.72 -18.95
N GLU A 282 -0.51 1.96 -18.01
CA GLU A 282 -0.45 0.51 -17.94
C GLU A 282 -1.87 -0.02 -18.19
N ILE A 283 -2.05 -0.78 -19.28
CA ILE A 283 -3.35 -1.30 -19.69
C ILE A 283 -3.29 -2.82 -19.71
N GLY A 284 -4.10 -3.45 -18.87
CA GLY A 284 -4.18 -4.92 -18.82
C GLY A 284 -5.20 -5.43 -19.85
N ILE A 285 -4.74 -6.07 -20.93
CA ILE A 285 -5.61 -6.68 -21.96
C ILE A 285 -6.06 -8.08 -21.51
N GLN A 286 -5.21 -8.83 -20.81
CA GLN A 286 -5.40 -10.18 -20.28
C GLN A 286 -5.56 -11.24 -21.40
N SER A 287 -6.67 -11.23 -22.15
CA SER A 287 -6.94 -12.14 -23.25
C SER A 287 -7.76 -11.45 -24.31
N THR A 288 -7.51 -11.76 -25.58
CA THR A 288 -8.35 -11.39 -26.73
C THR A 288 -9.39 -12.46 -27.06
N TYR A 289 -9.42 -13.56 -26.28
CA TYR A 289 -10.35 -14.67 -26.46
C TYR A 289 -11.53 -14.52 -25.50
N GLU A 290 -12.70 -14.16 -26.05
CA GLU A 290 -13.92 -13.84 -25.32
C GLU A 290 -14.33 -14.89 -24.29
N PRO A 291 -14.34 -16.21 -24.59
CA PRO A 291 -14.71 -17.23 -23.59
C PRO A 291 -13.78 -17.25 -22.37
N THR A 292 -12.49 -16.92 -22.53
CA THR A 292 -11.59 -16.77 -21.39
C THR A 292 -11.98 -15.57 -20.54
N ASN A 293 -12.28 -14.45 -21.16
CA ASN A 293 -12.67 -13.22 -20.46
C ASN A 293 -13.99 -13.39 -19.69
N GLU A 294 -14.97 -14.13 -20.26
CA GLU A 294 -16.21 -14.50 -19.57
C GLU A 294 -15.95 -15.34 -18.32
N ILE A 295 -15.13 -16.41 -18.44
CA ILE A 295 -14.79 -17.30 -17.32
C ILE A 295 -14.13 -16.50 -16.18
N VAL A 296 -13.19 -15.64 -16.49
CA VAL A 296 -12.46 -14.85 -15.48
C VAL A 296 -13.20 -13.57 -15.10
N LYS A 297 -14.41 -13.34 -15.55
CA LYS A 297 -15.23 -12.14 -15.32
C LYS A 297 -14.50 -10.83 -15.64
N ARG A 298 -13.75 -10.87 -16.73
CA ARG A 298 -13.11 -9.70 -17.32
C ARG A 298 -13.81 -9.38 -18.63
N TYR A 299 -14.82 -8.56 -18.57
CA TYR A 299 -15.56 -8.13 -19.75
C TYR A 299 -14.71 -7.10 -20.51
N GLN A 300 -14.43 -7.39 -21.76
CA GLN A 300 -13.65 -6.54 -22.68
C GLN A 300 -14.25 -6.64 -24.08
N ASP A 301 -14.43 -5.48 -24.70
CA ASP A 301 -14.83 -5.35 -26.11
C ASP A 301 -13.59 -4.95 -26.94
N PHE A 302 -13.27 -5.72 -27.99
CA PHE A 302 -12.07 -5.55 -28.80
C PHE A 302 -12.38 -5.10 -30.21
#